data_7c1765ac2556863d837a871f8941b928
#
_entry.id   7c1765ac2556863d837a871f8941b928
#
_cell.length_a   1.000
_cell.length_b   1.000
_cell.length_c   1.000
_cell.angle_alpha   90.00
_cell.angle_beta   90.00
_cell.angle_gamma   90.00
#
_symmetry.space_group_name_H-M   'P 1'
#
loop_
_entity.id
_entity.type
_entity.pdbx_description
1 polymer ?
#
loop_
_entity_poly.entity_id
_entity_poly.type
_entity_poly.pdbx_seq_one_letter_code
_entity_poly.pdbx_strand_id
1 'polypeptide(L)' 'VPNGPTLRPDRINFSSSGEATVLDYKTGIPKKTDENQLLNYARVIKELGFQEVKNYLVYLYPEVQILKVNPE' A
#
# COMPACT_ATOMS: atom_id res chain seq x y z
N VAL A 1 -4.05 -20.76 -3.71
CA VAL A 1 -3.49 -20.72 -3.69
C VAL A 1 -3.12 -20.43 -3.16
N PRO A 2 -3.45 -20.47 -2.89
CA PRO A 2 -2.79 -19.80 -2.19
C PRO A 2 -1.59 -19.93 -2.27
N ASN A 3 -1.30 -20.17 -2.77
CA ASN A 3 -0.14 -20.25 -2.90
C ASN A 3 0.58 -19.20 -3.31
N GLY A 4 1.15 -18.72 -3.59
CA GLY A 4 1.87 -17.65 -3.92
C GLY A 4 1.77 -16.61 -2.94
N PRO A 5 2.56 -15.59 -2.99
CA PRO A 5 2.52 -14.51 -2.05
C PRO A 5 1.18 -13.82 -2.15
N THR A 6 0.60 -13.58 -1.03
CA THR A 6 -0.61 -12.82 -0.96
C THR A 6 -0.24 -11.36 -0.99
N LEU A 7 -0.63 -10.67 -2.05
CA LEU A 7 -0.34 -9.25 -2.15
C LEU A 7 -1.48 -8.47 -1.55
N ARG A 8 -1.54 -8.44 -0.24
CA ARG A 8 -2.56 -7.69 0.47
C ARG A 8 -1.91 -6.71 1.40
N PRO A 9 -2.34 -5.45 1.38
CA PRO A 9 -1.87 -4.52 2.38
C PRO A 9 -2.46 -4.86 3.73
N ASP A 10 -1.80 -4.41 4.77
CA ASP A 10 -2.26 -4.68 6.12
C ASP A 10 -3.55 -3.94 6.44
N ARG A 11 -3.77 -2.81 5.81
CA ARG A 11 -4.94 -2.02 6.11
C ARG A 11 -5.36 -1.19 4.92
N ILE A 12 -6.66 -1.14 4.68
CA ILE A 12 -7.24 -0.27 3.67
C ILE A 12 -8.40 0.45 4.31
N ASN A 13 -8.39 1.77 4.22
CA ASN A 13 -9.50 2.59 4.70
C ASN A 13 -10.18 3.22 3.50
N PHE A 14 -11.50 3.18 3.49
CA PHE A 14 -12.29 3.76 2.41
C PHE A 14 -13.10 4.91 2.97
N SER A 15 -13.17 5.99 2.23
CA SER A 15 -14.01 7.12 2.61
C SER A 15 -15.25 7.15 1.75
N SER A 16 -16.27 7.84 2.22
CA SER A 16 -17.52 7.95 1.46
C SER A 16 -17.35 8.85 0.25
N SER A 17 -16.25 9.59 0.16
CA SER A 17 -16.04 10.48 -0.98
C SER A 17 -15.29 9.79 -2.12
N GLY A 18 -15.06 8.48 -2.03
CA GLY A 18 -14.40 7.76 -3.11
C GLY A 18 -12.88 7.70 -2.98
N GLU A 19 -12.38 7.86 -1.78
CA GLU A 19 -10.95 7.83 -1.50
C GLU A 19 -10.58 6.54 -0.80
N ALA A 20 -9.45 5.96 -1.16
CA ALA A 20 -8.92 4.80 -0.46
C ALA A 20 -7.53 5.13 0.07
N THR A 21 -7.25 4.73 1.30
CA THR A 21 -5.94 4.89 1.90
C THR A 21 -5.40 3.50 2.20
N VAL A 22 -4.25 3.20 1.64
CA VAL A 22 -3.64 1.88 1.74
C VAL A 22 -2.41 1.99 2.62
N LEU A 23 -2.34 1.17 3.65
CA LEU A 23 -1.24 1.14 4.60
C LEU A 23 -0.63 -0.25 4.62
N ASP A 24 0.69 -0.33 4.59
CA ASP A 24 1.38 -1.58 4.71
C ASP A 24 2.52 -1.41 5.70
N TYR A 25 2.58 -2.30 6.71
CA TYR A 25 3.57 -2.21 7.76
C TYR A 25 4.71 -3.16 7.44
N LYS A 26 5.93 -2.65 7.54
CA LYS A 26 7.13 -3.41 7.21
C LYS A 26 8.18 -3.26 8.29
N THR A 27 9.11 -4.19 8.32
CA THR A 27 10.31 -4.06 9.14
C THR A 27 11.50 -4.10 8.22
N GLY A 28 12.60 -3.52 8.70
CA GLY A 28 13.83 -3.55 7.93
C GLY A 28 14.00 -2.31 7.09
N ILE A 29 14.96 -2.38 6.17
CA ILE A 29 15.32 -1.24 5.34
C ILE A 29 14.35 -1.15 4.16
N PRO A 30 13.91 0.06 3.80
CA PRO A 30 12.99 0.23 2.66
C PRO A 30 13.57 -0.37 1.39
N LYS A 31 12.71 -1.07 0.64
CA LYS A 31 13.08 -1.71 -0.61
C LYS A 31 12.14 -1.27 -1.71
N LYS A 32 12.67 -1.20 -2.91
CA LYS A 32 11.87 -0.83 -4.07
C LYS A 32 10.75 -1.84 -4.32
N THR A 33 10.98 -3.11 -4.03
CA THR A 33 9.95 -4.13 -4.21
C THR A 33 8.75 -3.89 -3.31
N ASP A 34 8.97 -3.30 -2.13
CA ASP A 34 7.86 -2.97 -1.23
C ASP A 34 6.95 -1.94 -1.86
N GLU A 35 7.55 -0.92 -2.50
CA GLU A 35 6.77 0.09 -3.20
C GLU A 35 6.01 -0.49 -4.37
N ASN A 36 6.65 -1.37 -5.13
CA ASN A 36 6.02 -1.97 -6.30
C ASN A 36 4.81 -2.81 -5.93
N GLN A 37 4.92 -3.56 -4.84
CA GLN A 37 3.80 -4.35 -4.37
C GLN A 37 2.62 -3.48 -3.99
N LEU A 38 2.91 -2.38 -3.30
CA LEU A 38 1.87 -1.48 -2.85
C LEU A 38 1.20 -0.81 -4.03
N LEU A 39 1.98 -0.40 -5.02
CA LEU A 39 1.43 0.25 -6.20
C LEU A 39 0.59 -0.70 -7.04
N ASN A 40 0.96 -1.98 -7.10
CA ASN A 40 0.13 -2.96 -7.79
C ASN A 40 -1.23 -3.08 -7.13
N TYR A 41 -1.24 -3.06 -5.82
CA TYR A 41 -2.49 -3.12 -5.08
C TYR A 41 -3.33 -1.88 -5.32
N ALA A 42 -2.66 -0.72 -5.30
CA ALA A 42 -3.35 0.54 -5.52
C ALA A 42 -4.00 0.59 -6.89
N ARG A 43 -3.34 0.00 -7.89
CA ARG A 43 -3.89 -0.02 -9.24
C ARG A 43 -5.19 -0.81 -9.28
N VAL A 44 -5.22 -1.95 -8.59
CA VAL A 44 -6.43 -2.76 -8.55
C VAL A 44 -7.56 -1.98 -7.88
N ILE A 45 -7.26 -1.31 -6.78
CA ILE A 45 -8.26 -0.53 -6.07
C ILE A 45 -8.79 0.60 -6.95
N LYS A 46 -7.89 1.23 -7.69
CA LYS A 46 -8.31 2.30 -8.59
C LYS A 46 -9.24 1.78 -9.69
N GLU A 47 -8.97 0.58 -10.19
CA GLU A 47 -9.81 -0.03 -11.20
C GLU A 47 -11.19 -0.39 -10.68
N LEU A 48 -11.31 -0.53 -9.36
CA LEU A 48 -12.62 -0.76 -8.76
C LEU A 48 -13.48 0.49 -8.70
N GLY A 49 -12.93 1.63 -9.07
CA GLY A 49 -13.73 2.85 -9.17
C GLY A 49 -13.41 3.94 -8.16
N PHE A 50 -12.41 3.73 -7.34
CA PHE A 50 -12.05 4.78 -6.38
C PHE A 50 -11.31 5.89 -7.09
N GLN A 51 -11.70 7.13 -6.79
CA GLN A 51 -11.17 8.28 -7.49
C GLN A 51 -9.75 8.59 -7.09
N GLU A 52 -9.42 8.36 -5.84
CA GLU A 52 -8.09 8.64 -5.33
C GLU A 52 -7.63 7.53 -4.42
N VAL A 53 -6.37 7.11 -4.59
CA VAL A 53 -5.78 6.08 -3.75
C VAL A 53 -4.48 6.64 -3.20
N LYS A 54 -4.38 6.69 -1.88
CA LYS A 54 -3.17 7.14 -1.19
C LYS A 54 -2.49 5.93 -0.60
N ASN A 55 -1.19 5.84 -0.78
CA ASN A 55 -0.43 4.65 -0.41
C ASN A 55 0.69 5.03 0.54
N TYR A 56 0.77 4.31 1.66
CA TYR A 56 1.80 4.56 2.66
C TYR A 56 2.47 3.25 3.06
N LEU A 57 3.79 3.27 3.10
CA LEU A 57 4.58 2.21 3.71
C LEU A 57 5.03 2.71 5.07
N VAL A 58 4.77 1.93 6.10
CA VAL A 58 5.15 2.29 7.46
C VAL A 58 6.19 1.29 7.93
N TYR A 59 7.43 1.77 8.09
CA TYR A 59 8.52 0.95 8.58
C TYR A 59 8.63 1.15 10.09
N LEU A 60 8.66 0.05 10.82
CA LEU A 60 8.59 0.09 12.28
C LEU A 60 9.93 -0.12 12.95
N TYR A 61 10.89 -0.70 12.24
CA TYR A 61 12.16 -1.06 12.84
C TYR A 61 13.22 -1.00 11.75
N PRO A 62 14.40 -0.52 12.00
CA PRO A 62 14.95 -0.03 13.28
C PRO A 62 14.43 1.34 13.71
N GLU A 63 13.85 2.08 12.78
CA GLU A 63 13.27 3.39 13.09
C GLU A 63 11.91 3.48 12.45
N VAL A 64 11.03 4.24 13.06
CA VAL A 64 9.72 4.46 12.48
C VAL A 64 9.85 5.44 11.33
N GLN A 65 9.45 5.01 10.14
CA GLN A 65 9.46 5.85 8.94
C GLN A 65 8.15 5.64 8.20
N ILE A 66 7.56 6.74 7.77
CA ILE A 66 6.33 6.68 6.99
C ILE A 66 6.64 7.25 5.61
N LEU A 67 6.51 6.42 4.59
CA LEU A 67 6.80 6.83 3.23
C LEU A 67 5.52 6.85 2.42
N LYS A 68 5.22 7.99 1.83
CA LYS A 68 4.10 8.08 0.91
C LYS A 68 4.56 7.62 -0.46
N VAL A 69 3.87 6.61 -1.00
CA VAL A 69 4.25 6.04 -2.28
C VAL A 69 3.27 6.54 -3.33
N ASN A 70 3.78 7.27 -4.30
CA ASN A 70 2.95 7.84 -5.35
C ASN A 70 3.12 7.02 -6.63
N PRO A 71 2.00 6.72 -7.31
CA PRO A 71 2.10 6.11 -8.64
C PRO A 71 2.66 7.14 -9.61
N GLU A 72 3.33 6.65 -10.60
CA GLU A 72 3.85 7.54 -11.61
C GLU A 72 2.85 7.83 -12.65
#